data_666d48a2fee84127e29546744cabeb78
#
_entry.id   666d48a2fee84127e29546744cabeb78
#
_cell.length_a   1.000
_cell.length_b   1.000
_cell.length_c   1.000
_cell.angle_alpha   90.00
_cell.angle_beta   90.00
_cell.angle_gamma   90.00
#
_symmetry.space_group_name_H-M   'P 1'
#
loop_
_entity.id
_entity.type
_entity.pdbx_description
1 polymer ?
#
loop_
_entity_poly.entity_id
_entity_poly.type
_entity_poly.pdbx_seq_one_letter_code
_entity_poly.pdbx_strand_id
1 'polypeptide(L)'
;MRVDRGSAVLFPGQGVSVARSKERVALALPALLELAGELIGDDCFERAGESTRFAQPAIFLSSLAAFLELEDAQEAVAFAGHSLGELSALAAAGALAWEDALGLVVLRGRLMDESGRSSGDGSMLALLKSTPEVAAEVAAAAGVWVANDNAPGQTVLAGPRAGLRSAAGIARERGVRSLALDVTGAFHSPWMAAAQAPFREALDRVAVSEAAVTVFSGLTAQPFVDLRDELTRALTGPVRWRETMLGLAAHGAERFVDVGPDQVLARLVARNVEGAAAVALEEHYVGGA
;
A
#
# COMPACT_ATOMS: atom_id res chain seq x y z
N MET A 1 -11.61 14.76 11.87
CA MET A 1 -12.81 14.13 11.22
C MET A 1 -13.25 12.95 12.07
N ARG A 2 -14.56 12.82 12.35
CA ARG A 2 -15.08 11.75 13.21
C ARG A 2 -15.31 10.46 12.44
N VAL A 3 -14.88 9.34 13.03
CA VAL A 3 -15.07 7.95 12.55
C VAL A 3 -16.19 7.32 13.40
N ASP A 4 -16.96 6.41 12.81
CA ASP A 4 -18.05 5.69 13.44
C ASP A 4 -18.00 4.20 13.11
N ARG A 5 -18.92 3.41 13.68
CA ARG A 5 -18.98 1.94 13.52
C ARG A 5 -19.36 1.47 12.10
N GLY A 6 -19.78 2.36 11.23
CA GLY A 6 -20.01 2.09 9.80
C GLY A 6 -18.82 2.51 8.93
N SER A 7 -17.73 2.99 9.54
CA SER A 7 -16.56 3.47 8.80
C SER A 7 -15.45 2.43 8.71
N ALA A 8 -14.78 2.32 7.55
CA ALA A 8 -13.49 1.68 7.40
C ALA A 8 -12.41 2.73 7.15
N VAL A 9 -11.22 2.59 7.79
CA VAL A 9 -10.08 3.49 7.57
C VAL A 9 -9.09 2.82 6.63
N LEU A 10 -8.68 3.57 5.59
CA LEU A 10 -7.82 3.08 4.52
C LEU A 10 -6.45 3.77 4.56
N PHE A 11 -5.38 2.96 4.52
CA PHE A 11 -4.00 3.41 4.57
C PHE A 11 -3.32 3.21 3.20
N PRO A 12 -2.77 4.26 2.58
CA PRO A 12 -2.22 4.18 1.24
C PRO A 12 -0.90 3.41 1.19
N GLY A 13 -0.62 2.87 0.00
CA GLY A 13 0.72 2.44 -0.42
C GLY A 13 1.40 3.48 -1.32
N GLN A 14 2.38 3.03 -2.11
CA GLN A 14 3.08 3.88 -3.07
C GLN A 14 2.14 4.40 -4.16
N GLY A 15 2.51 5.54 -4.75
CA GLY A 15 1.71 6.24 -5.77
C GLY A 15 0.98 7.46 -5.23
N VAL A 16 1.27 7.87 -3.99
CA VAL A 16 0.81 9.13 -3.37
C VAL A 16 1.97 10.11 -3.23
N SER A 17 1.67 11.41 -3.25
CA SER A 17 2.67 12.46 -3.05
C SER A 17 2.79 12.80 -1.57
N VAL A 18 3.99 12.66 -1.02
CA VAL A 18 4.28 13.01 0.39
C VAL A 18 5.01 14.35 0.55
N ALA A 19 5.19 15.10 -0.54
CA ALA A 19 6.00 16.32 -0.55
C ALA A 19 5.53 17.39 0.45
N ARG A 20 4.24 17.43 0.80
CA ARG A 20 3.64 18.38 1.73
C ARG A 20 3.40 17.81 3.13
N SER A 21 3.71 16.54 3.37
CA SER A 21 3.36 15.85 4.62
C SER A 21 4.43 16.01 5.71
N LYS A 22 5.67 16.38 5.35
CA LYS A 22 6.81 16.46 6.28
C LYS A 22 6.53 17.38 7.48
N GLU A 23 5.97 18.56 7.26
CA GLU A 23 5.67 19.51 8.34
C GLU A 23 4.61 18.96 9.30
N ARG A 24 3.55 18.34 8.78
CA ARG A 24 2.54 17.64 9.59
C ARG A 24 3.18 16.57 10.45
N VAL A 25 4.04 15.73 9.85
CA VAL A 25 4.75 14.65 10.56
C VAL A 25 5.69 15.23 11.62
N ALA A 26 6.43 16.30 11.34
CA ALA A 26 7.30 16.95 12.30
C ALA A 26 6.54 17.51 13.52
N LEU A 27 5.30 17.96 13.32
CA LEU A 27 4.44 18.45 14.41
C LEU A 27 3.80 17.30 15.20
N ALA A 28 3.28 16.29 14.51
CA ALA A 28 2.49 15.22 15.13
C ALA A 28 3.37 14.08 15.68
N LEU A 29 4.49 13.77 15.02
CA LEU A 29 5.32 12.58 15.25
C LEU A 29 6.83 12.90 15.25
N PRO A 30 7.31 13.93 15.99
CA PRO A 30 8.72 14.35 15.92
C PRO A 30 9.70 13.23 16.25
N ALA A 31 9.43 12.42 17.28
CA ALA A 31 10.30 11.31 17.67
C ALA A 31 10.38 10.20 16.61
N LEU A 32 9.25 9.88 15.95
CA LEU A 32 9.26 8.89 14.86
C LEU A 32 9.95 9.44 13.60
N LEU A 33 9.86 10.73 13.34
CA LEU A 33 10.58 11.36 12.23
C LEU A 33 12.10 11.33 12.46
N GLU A 34 12.54 11.59 13.69
CA GLU A 34 13.94 11.49 14.10
C GLU A 34 14.44 10.04 13.96
N LEU A 35 13.70 9.09 14.51
CA LEU A 35 14.01 7.65 14.39
C LEU A 35 14.09 7.18 12.91
N ALA A 36 13.20 7.67 12.05
CA ALA A 36 13.28 7.38 10.61
C ALA A 36 14.59 7.89 9.99
N GLY A 37 15.01 9.11 10.33
CA GLY A 37 16.29 9.68 9.92
C GLY A 37 17.48 8.83 10.37
N GLU A 38 17.47 8.37 11.62
CA GLU A 38 18.52 7.48 12.17
C GLU A 38 18.57 6.14 11.45
N LEU A 39 17.42 5.49 11.24
CA LEU A 39 17.33 4.17 10.61
C LEU A 39 17.71 4.18 9.12
N ILE A 40 17.40 5.27 8.43
CA ILE A 40 17.63 5.40 6.99
C ILE A 40 19.02 6.00 6.71
N GLY A 41 19.52 6.84 7.62
CA GLY A 41 20.72 7.66 7.48
C GLY A 41 20.53 8.84 6.52
N ASP A 42 19.29 9.24 6.27
CA ASP A 42 18.93 10.29 5.31
C ASP A 42 17.49 10.77 5.51
N ASP A 43 17.08 11.84 4.82
CA ASP A 43 15.71 12.36 4.83
C ASP A 43 14.81 11.61 3.83
N CYS A 44 13.88 10.80 4.34
CA CYS A 44 12.98 10.02 3.49
C CYS A 44 11.99 10.88 2.69
N PHE A 45 11.61 12.07 3.18
CA PHE A 45 10.66 12.95 2.47
C PHE A 45 11.31 13.64 1.27
N GLU A 46 12.54 14.12 1.42
CA GLU A 46 13.27 14.75 0.33
C GLU A 46 13.59 13.77 -0.79
N ARG A 47 13.81 12.49 -0.44
CA ARG A 47 14.22 11.43 -1.36
C ARG A 47 13.11 10.45 -1.72
N ALA A 48 11.86 10.69 -1.32
CA ALA A 48 10.74 9.78 -1.56
C ALA A 48 10.52 9.44 -3.04
N GLY A 49 10.85 10.37 -3.94
CA GLY A 49 10.76 10.16 -5.41
C GLY A 49 11.88 9.31 -6.00
N GLU A 50 12.98 9.04 -5.27
CA GLU A 50 14.15 8.34 -5.83
C GLU A 50 13.97 6.82 -5.82
N SER A 51 13.39 6.26 -4.77
CA SER A 51 13.18 4.82 -4.64
C SER A 51 12.17 4.44 -3.57
N THR A 52 11.72 3.18 -3.62
CA THR A 52 10.83 2.58 -2.60
C THR A 52 11.46 2.57 -1.20
N ARG A 53 12.80 2.58 -1.09
CA ARG A 53 13.54 2.67 0.17
C ARG A 53 13.16 3.92 0.98
N PHE A 54 12.97 5.05 0.31
CA PHE A 54 12.64 6.33 0.92
C PHE A 54 11.12 6.58 0.92
N ALA A 55 10.43 6.15 -0.15
CA ALA A 55 9.00 6.37 -0.28
C ALA A 55 8.21 5.66 0.83
N GLN A 56 8.56 4.41 1.18
CA GLN A 56 7.79 3.64 2.16
C GLN A 56 7.77 4.30 3.55
N PRO A 57 8.91 4.66 4.17
CA PRO A 57 8.88 5.34 5.47
C PRO A 57 8.17 6.70 5.44
N ALA A 58 8.34 7.49 4.37
CA ALA A 58 7.65 8.77 4.23
C ALA A 58 6.13 8.61 4.16
N ILE A 59 5.63 7.62 3.42
CA ILE A 59 4.19 7.31 3.33
C ILE A 59 3.65 6.78 4.67
N PHE A 60 4.38 5.91 5.35
CA PHE A 60 4.02 5.39 6.66
C PHE A 60 3.84 6.52 7.68
N LEU A 61 4.84 7.38 7.83
CA LEU A 61 4.79 8.53 8.72
C LEU A 61 3.64 9.49 8.38
N SER A 62 3.46 9.78 7.09
CA SER A 62 2.37 10.63 6.61
C SER A 62 1.00 10.05 6.95
N SER A 63 0.83 8.74 6.78
CA SER A 63 -0.41 8.04 7.08
C SER A 63 -0.74 8.04 8.57
N LEU A 64 0.26 7.80 9.43
CA LEU A 64 0.04 7.85 10.89
C LEU A 64 -0.23 9.28 11.38
N ALA A 65 0.46 10.29 10.85
CA ALA A 65 0.19 11.68 11.21
C ALA A 65 -1.25 12.08 10.82
N ALA A 66 -1.71 11.66 9.66
CA ALA A 66 -3.09 11.87 9.22
C ALA A 66 -4.11 11.08 10.07
N PHE A 67 -3.77 9.84 10.43
CA PHE A 67 -4.61 9.01 11.30
C PHE A 67 -4.87 9.67 12.67
N LEU A 68 -3.88 10.37 13.25
CA LEU A 68 -4.04 11.11 14.51
C LEU A 68 -5.07 12.25 14.46
N GLU A 69 -5.44 12.73 13.28
CA GLU A 69 -6.48 13.75 13.11
C GLU A 69 -7.90 13.17 13.10
N LEU A 70 -8.02 11.83 13.15
CA LEU A 70 -9.31 11.16 13.25
C LEU A 70 -9.79 11.12 14.70
N GLU A 71 -10.99 11.60 14.95
CA GLU A 71 -11.70 11.42 16.22
C GLU A 71 -12.40 10.06 16.22
N ASP A 72 -12.33 9.36 17.34
CA ASP A 72 -12.98 8.05 17.54
C ASP A 72 -12.55 6.97 16.52
N ALA A 73 -11.30 7.03 16.01
CA ALA A 73 -10.82 6.12 14.98
C ALA A 73 -10.94 4.63 15.36
N GLN A 74 -10.90 4.32 16.66
CA GLN A 74 -11.06 2.95 17.19
C GLN A 74 -12.51 2.44 17.12
N GLU A 75 -13.48 3.29 16.82
CA GLU A 75 -14.87 2.88 16.56
C GLU A 75 -15.08 2.37 15.12
N ALA A 76 -14.08 2.47 14.25
CA ALA A 76 -14.16 1.93 12.90
C ALA A 76 -14.46 0.43 12.89
N VAL A 77 -15.24 -0.02 11.92
CA VAL A 77 -15.55 -1.46 11.77
C VAL A 77 -14.32 -2.26 11.35
N ALA A 78 -13.43 -1.66 10.55
CA ALA A 78 -12.16 -2.28 10.15
C ALA A 78 -11.17 -1.24 9.60
N PHE A 79 -9.91 -1.64 9.56
CA PHE A 79 -8.83 -0.97 8.85
C PHE A 79 -8.34 -1.83 7.68
N ALA A 80 -7.83 -1.20 6.62
CA ALA A 80 -7.14 -1.89 5.55
C ALA A 80 -6.03 -1.02 4.96
N GLY A 81 -4.96 -1.66 4.50
CA GLY A 81 -3.84 -0.98 3.88
C GLY A 81 -3.55 -1.51 2.48
N HIS A 82 -3.22 -0.62 1.55
CA HIS A 82 -2.76 -1.00 0.23
C HIS A 82 -1.25 -1.27 0.26
N SER A 83 -0.83 -2.52 0.10
CA SER A 83 0.59 -2.91 0.11
C SER A 83 1.32 -2.47 1.39
N LEU A 84 2.19 -1.43 1.32
CA LEU A 84 2.83 -0.81 2.48
C LEU A 84 1.84 -0.39 3.55
N GLY A 85 0.68 0.10 3.14
CA GLY A 85 -0.36 0.57 4.04
C GLY A 85 -0.85 -0.50 5.04
N GLU A 86 -0.61 -1.79 4.80
CA GLU A 86 -0.91 -2.85 5.77
C GLU A 86 -0.13 -2.66 7.08
N LEU A 87 1.16 -2.28 7.00
CA LEU A 87 1.95 -1.97 8.19
C LEU A 87 1.44 -0.73 8.92
N SER A 88 0.99 0.29 8.17
CA SER A 88 0.36 1.48 8.76
C SER A 88 -0.96 1.14 9.44
N ALA A 89 -1.80 0.31 8.82
CA ALA A 89 -3.08 -0.14 9.38
C ALA A 89 -2.88 -0.97 10.67
N LEU A 90 -1.90 -1.88 10.67
CA LEU A 90 -1.57 -2.71 11.84
C LEU A 90 -0.99 -1.88 12.99
N ALA A 91 -0.16 -0.88 12.69
CA ALA A 91 0.35 0.06 13.69
C ALA A 91 -0.78 0.93 14.27
N ALA A 92 -1.67 1.45 13.43
CA ALA A 92 -2.83 2.24 13.85
C ALA A 92 -3.83 1.43 14.68
N ALA A 93 -3.99 0.14 14.39
CA ALA A 93 -4.82 -0.79 15.17
C ALA A 93 -4.16 -1.28 16.46
N GLY A 94 -2.91 -0.91 16.75
CA GLY A 94 -2.17 -1.33 17.94
C GLY A 94 -1.62 -2.75 17.89
N ALA A 95 -1.69 -3.43 16.74
CA ALA A 95 -1.10 -4.76 16.56
C ALA A 95 0.44 -4.73 16.58
N LEU A 96 1.04 -3.62 16.15
CA LEU A 96 2.46 -3.35 16.15
C LEU A 96 2.73 -2.03 16.89
N ALA A 97 3.78 -1.97 17.70
CA ALA A 97 4.29 -0.68 18.19
C ALA A 97 4.75 0.17 17.00
N TRP A 98 4.57 1.49 17.07
CA TRP A 98 4.85 2.37 15.93
C TRP A 98 6.33 2.40 15.54
N GLU A 99 7.22 2.31 16.52
CA GLU A 99 8.66 2.24 16.32
C GLU A 99 9.07 0.93 15.64
N ASP A 100 8.51 -0.20 16.08
CA ASP A 100 8.74 -1.50 15.47
C ASP A 100 8.20 -1.55 14.04
N ALA A 101 6.99 -1.03 13.81
CA ALA A 101 6.38 -0.93 12.49
C ALA A 101 7.22 -0.05 11.56
N LEU A 102 7.75 1.09 12.03
CA LEU A 102 8.67 1.93 11.27
C LEU A 102 9.95 1.18 10.90
N GLY A 103 10.54 0.44 11.83
CA GLY A 103 11.70 -0.42 11.58
C GLY A 103 11.44 -1.45 10.48
N LEU A 104 10.26 -2.11 10.53
CA LEU A 104 9.82 -3.05 9.48
C LEU A 104 9.60 -2.36 8.13
N VAL A 105 9.03 -1.16 8.12
CA VAL A 105 8.80 -0.36 6.90
C VAL A 105 10.11 0.05 6.25
N VAL A 106 11.07 0.54 7.03
CA VAL A 106 12.43 0.91 6.54
C VAL A 106 13.13 -0.32 5.96
N LEU A 107 13.08 -1.45 6.66
CA LEU A 107 13.66 -2.70 6.18
C LEU A 107 12.96 -3.17 4.90
N ARG A 108 11.63 -3.19 4.86
CA ARG A 108 10.84 -3.59 3.69
C ARG A 108 11.18 -2.74 2.46
N GLY A 109 11.22 -1.42 2.63
CA GLY A 109 11.58 -0.49 1.56
C GLY A 109 12.97 -0.77 1.00
N ARG A 110 13.96 -0.99 1.88
CA ARG A 110 15.33 -1.36 1.49
C ARG A 110 15.39 -2.69 0.76
N LEU A 111 14.80 -3.75 1.30
CA LEU A 111 14.82 -5.10 0.70
C LEU A 111 14.15 -5.13 -0.67
N MET A 112 13.03 -4.41 -0.84
CA MET A 112 12.35 -4.32 -2.12
C MET A 112 13.16 -3.51 -3.15
N ASP A 113 13.84 -2.44 -2.74
CA ASP A 113 14.74 -1.66 -3.60
C ASP A 113 15.95 -2.51 -4.04
N GLU A 114 16.60 -3.20 -3.10
CA GLU A 114 17.72 -4.11 -3.36
C GLU A 114 17.32 -5.25 -4.32
N SER A 115 16.16 -5.88 -4.09
CA SER A 115 15.62 -6.93 -4.97
C SER A 115 15.32 -6.40 -6.38
N GLY A 116 14.75 -5.20 -6.48
CA GLY A 116 14.51 -4.54 -7.76
C GLY A 116 15.81 -4.25 -8.54
N ARG A 117 16.81 -3.70 -7.86
CA ARG A 117 18.11 -3.37 -8.45
C ARG A 117 18.92 -4.62 -8.84
N SER A 118 18.95 -5.65 -7.99
CA SER A 118 19.71 -6.89 -8.26
C SER A 118 19.12 -7.67 -9.42
N SER A 119 17.81 -7.60 -9.61
CA SER A 119 17.11 -8.22 -10.74
C SER A 119 17.30 -7.45 -12.06
N GLY A 120 17.71 -6.19 -12.00
CA GLY A 120 18.21 -5.33 -13.10
C GLY A 120 17.18 -4.86 -14.13
N ASP A 121 16.12 -5.61 -14.41
CA ASP A 121 15.16 -5.35 -15.50
C ASP A 121 13.68 -5.42 -15.07
N GLY A 122 13.41 -5.38 -13.75
CA GLY A 122 12.06 -5.42 -13.22
C GLY A 122 11.32 -4.08 -13.38
N SER A 123 10.01 -4.13 -13.67
CA SER A 123 9.14 -2.96 -13.76
C SER A 123 7.68 -3.36 -13.56
N MET A 124 6.75 -2.39 -13.72
CA MET A 124 5.31 -2.61 -13.61
C MET A 124 4.56 -1.91 -14.76
N LEU A 125 3.39 -2.47 -15.12
CA LEU A 125 2.53 -2.00 -16.19
C LEU A 125 1.08 -1.99 -15.73
N ALA A 126 0.44 -0.84 -15.72
CA ALA A 126 -0.99 -0.75 -15.46
C ALA A 126 -1.80 -1.08 -16.73
N LEU A 127 -2.77 -1.97 -16.61
CA LEU A 127 -3.81 -2.21 -17.61
C LEU A 127 -5.06 -1.42 -17.23
N LEU A 128 -5.61 -0.67 -18.17
CA LEU A 128 -6.76 0.22 -17.98
C LEU A 128 -7.93 -0.26 -18.83
N LYS A 129 -9.13 -0.34 -18.23
CA LYS A 129 -10.35 -0.86 -18.85
C LYS A 129 -10.26 -2.36 -19.22
N SER A 130 -9.51 -3.12 -18.45
CA SER A 130 -9.36 -4.58 -18.56
C SER A 130 -10.21 -5.28 -17.51
N THR A 131 -10.80 -6.43 -17.84
CA THR A 131 -11.35 -7.30 -16.80
C THR A 131 -10.23 -8.09 -16.13
N PRO A 132 -10.44 -8.63 -14.92
CA PRO A 132 -9.44 -9.47 -14.25
C PRO A 132 -9.01 -10.70 -15.09
N GLU A 133 -9.97 -11.32 -15.81
CA GLU A 133 -9.72 -12.47 -16.67
C GLU A 133 -8.79 -12.10 -17.83
N VAL A 134 -9.08 -10.99 -18.52
CA VAL A 134 -8.24 -10.47 -19.61
C VAL A 134 -6.85 -10.10 -19.09
N ALA A 135 -6.75 -9.50 -17.91
CA ALA A 135 -5.46 -9.15 -17.30
C ALA A 135 -4.65 -10.42 -16.97
N ALA A 136 -5.29 -11.47 -16.44
CA ALA A 136 -4.65 -12.75 -16.14
C ALA A 136 -4.17 -13.45 -17.41
N GLU A 137 -4.98 -13.47 -18.50
CA GLU A 137 -4.60 -14.03 -19.80
C GLU A 137 -3.41 -13.28 -20.41
N VAL A 138 -3.43 -11.94 -20.38
CA VAL A 138 -2.31 -11.09 -20.85
C VAL A 138 -1.04 -11.40 -20.05
N ALA A 139 -1.14 -11.49 -18.72
CA ALA A 139 -0.01 -11.81 -17.86
C ALA A 139 0.58 -13.17 -18.19
N ALA A 140 -0.26 -14.22 -18.30
CA ALA A 140 0.17 -15.56 -18.63
C ALA A 140 0.83 -15.66 -20.01
N ALA A 141 0.23 -15.04 -21.03
CA ALA A 141 0.76 -15.04 -22.40
C ALA A 141 2.10 -14.29 -22.53
N ALA A 142 2.33 -13.26 -21.69
CA ALA A 142 3.55 -12.47 -21.68
C ALA A 142 4.63 -12.96 -20.70
N GLY A 143 4.34 -13.97 -19.87
CA GLY A 143 5.27 -14.45 -18.84
C GLY A 143 5.53 -13.43 -17.73
N VAL A 144 4.50 -12.69 -17.34
CA VAL A 144 4.52 -11.70 -16.24
C VAL A 144 3.43 -12.01 -15.20
N TRP A 145 3.40 -11.28 -14.10
CA TRP A 145 2.51 -11.57 -12.96
C TRP A 145 1.52 -10.44 -12.74
N VAL A 146 0.32 -10.78 -12.26
CA VAL A 146 -0.63 -9.80 -11.70
C VAL A 146 -0.10 -9.38 -10.33
N ALA A 147 0.23 -8.10 -10.20
CA ALA A 147 0.76 -7.50 -8.96
C ALA A 147 -0.35 -6.84 -8.12
N ASN A 148 -1.30 -6.14 -8.75
CA ASN A 148 -2.42 -5.52 -8.06
C ASN A 148 -3.71 -5.68 -8.87
N ASP A 149 -4.79 -6.08 -8.21
CA ASP A 149 -6.17 -5.95 -8.68
C ASP A 149 -6.82 -4.78 -7.92
N ASN A 150 -6.74 -3.57 -8.48
CA ASN A 150 -7.10 -2.35 -7.76
C ASN A 150 -8.59 -2.01 -7.84
N ALA A 151 -9.21 -2.21 -9.00
CA ALA A 151 -10.63 -1.91 -9.21
C ALA A 151 -11.09 -2.51 -10.55
N PRO A 152 -12.41 -2.59 -10.82
CA PRO A 152 -12.91 -2.92 -12.14
C PRO A 152 -12.22 -2.06 -13.21
N GLY A 153 -11.54 -2.74 -14.14
CA GLY A 153 -10.78 -2.09 -15.21
C GLY A 153 -9.43 -1.48 -14.79
N GLN A 154 -8.85 -1.87 -13.64
CA GLN A 154 -7.52 -1.41 -13.26
C GLN A 154 -6.72 -2.51 -12.56
N THR A 155 -5.89 -3.18 -13.33
CA THR A 155 -4.97 -4.23 -12.89
C THR A 155 -3.54 -3.79 -13.18
N VAL A 156 -2.60 -4.11 -12.29
CA VAL A 156 -1.18 -3.83 -12.49
C VAL A 156 -0.44 -5.16 -12.65
N LEU A 157 0.37 -5.24 -13.69
CA LEU A 157 1.27 -6.35 -13.96
C LEU A 157 2.69 -6.01 -13.52
N ALA A 158 3.45 -7.01 -13.07
CA ALA A 158 4.86 -6.89 -12.72
C ALA A 158 5.70 -7.96 -13.41
N GLY A 159 6.91 -7.63 -13.78
CA GLY A 159 7.82 -8.57 -14.44
C GLY A 159 8.98 -7.88 -15.15
N PRO A 160 9.74 -8.65 -15.97
CA PRO A 160 10.82 -8.08 -16.77
C PRO A 160 10.26 -7.11 -17.82
N ARG A 161 11.00 -6.02 -18.09
CA ARG A 161 10.56 -4.99 -19.07
C ARG A 161 10.25 -5.58 -20.43
N ALA A 162 10.97 -6.62 -20.88
CA ALA A 162 10.66 -7.30 -22.14
C ALA A 162 9.29 -7.97 -22.12
N GLY A 163 8.97 -8.70 -21.03
CA GLY A 163 7.65 -9.31 -20.83
C GLY A 163 6.53 -8.27 -20.74
N LEU A 164 6.78 -7.14 -20.03
CA LEU A 164 5.80 -6.06 -19.95
C LEU A 164 5.56 -5.35 -21.29
N ARG A 165 6.58 -5.23 -22.15
CA ARG A 165 6.39 -4.76 -23.55
C ARG A 165 5.52 -5.74 -24.36
N SER A 166 5.75 -7.05 -24.22
CA SER A 166 4.90 -8.08 -24.81
C SER A 166 3.46 -7.97 -24.31
N ALA A 167 3.28 -7.84 -22.98
CA ALA A 167 1.97 -7.65 -22.35
C ALA A 167 1.25 -6.41 -22.89
N ALA A 168 1.95 -5.29 -23.09
CA ALA A 168 1.37 -4.08 -23.67
C ALA A 168 0.92 -4.28 -25.14
N GLY A 169 1.66 -5.06 -25.94
CA GLY A 169 1.29 -5.46 -27.30
C GLY A 169 0.01 -6.29 -27.31
N ILE A 170 -0.02 -7.37 -26.52
CA ILE A 170 -1.18 -8.28 -26.40
C ILE A 170 -2.42 -7.54 -25.86
N ALA A 171 -2.25 -6.64 -24.87
CA ALA A 171 -3.33 -5.81 -24.34
C ALA A 171 -3.92 -4.90 -25.42
N ARG A 172 -3.09 -4.26 -26.22
CA ARG A 172 -3.52 -3.39 -27.33
C ARG A 172 -4.32 -4.16 -28.38
N GLU A 173 -3.92 -5.38 -28.73
CA GLU A 173 -4.66 -6.24 -29.68
C GLU A 173 -6.06 -6.58 -29.17
N ARG A 174 -6.25 -6.59 -27.84
CA ARG A 174 -7.55 -6.81 -27.16
C ARG A 174 -8.31 -5.50 -26.85
N GLY A 175 -7.84 -4.35 -27.35
CA GLY A 175 -8.46 -3.05 -27.09
C GLY A 175 -8.23 -2.51 -25.66
N VAL A 176 -7.31 -3.12 -24.91
CA VAL A 176 -6.96 -2.69 -23.55
C VAL A 176 -5.81 -1.67 -23.58
N ARG A 177 -5.98 -0.55 -22.88
CA ARG A 177 -4.93 0.47 -22.73
C ARG A 177 -3.95 0.05 -21.63
N SER A 178 -2.68 0.36 -21.83
CA SER A 178 -1.65 0.13 -20.84
C SER A 178 -0.82 1.39 -20.58
N LEU A 179 -0.28 1.50 -19.36
CA LEU A 179 0.59 2.59 -18.91
C LEU A 179 1.77 2.00 -18.13
N ALA A 180 2.99 2.24 -18.59
CA ALA A 180 4.18 1.89 -17.85
C ALA A 180 4.25 2.72 -16.56
N LEU A 181 4.56 2.08 -15.44
CA LEU A 181 4.74 2.76 -14.16
C LEU A 181 6.23 3.10 -13.96
N ASP A 182 6.47 4.28 -13.38
CA ASP A 182 7.82 4.72 -13.03
C ASP A 182 8.23 4.11 -11.67
N VAL A 183 8.65 2.85 -11.73
CA VAL A 183 9.11 2.09 -10.57
C VAL A 183 10.37 1.28 -10.92
N THR A 184 11.19 1.01 -9.90
CA THR A 184 12.51 0.38 -10.05
C THR A 184 12.49 -1.13 -9.85
N GLY A 185 11.31 -1.77 -9.71
CA GLY A 185 11.22 -3.21 -9.45
C GLY A 185 9.90 -3.83 -9.90
N ALA A 186 9.92 -5.15 -10.05
CA ALA A 186 8.73 -5.98 -10.29
C ALA A 186 8.08 -6.35 -8.94
N PHE A 187 7.51 -5.37 -8.23
CA PHE A 187 6.92 -5.56 -6.92
C PHE A 187 5.72 -6.50 -6.97
N HIS A 188 5.43 -7.19 -5.85
CA HIS A 188 4.33 -8.14 -5.74
C HIS A 188 4.41 -9.30 -6.76
N SER A 189 5.61 -9.76 -7.03
CA SER A 189 5.90 -10.87 -7.94
C SER A 189 7.02 -11.76 -7.38
N PRO A 190 7.26 -12.95 -7.93
CA PRO A 190 8.39 -13.80 -7.51
C PRO A 190 9.76 -13.13 -7.55
N TRP A 191 9.90 -12.01 -8.24
CA TRP A 191 11.13 -11.20 -8.25
C TRP A 191 11.48 -10.59 -6.89
N MET A 192 10.53 -10.54 -5.96
CA MET A 192 10.75 -10.07 -4.59
C MET A 192 11.07 -11.23 -3.61
N ALA A 193 11.27 -12.45 -4.08
CA ALA A 193 11.47 -13.62 -3.22
C ALA A 193 12.68 -13.47 -2.28
N ALA A 194 13.75 -12.82 -2.73
CA ALA A 194 14.95 -12.57 -1.91
C ALA A 194 14.65 -11.69 -0.67
N ALA A 195 13.61 -10.89 -0.71
CA ALA A 195 13.19 -10.05 0.42
C ALA A 195 12.43 -10.82 1.51
N GLN A 196 11.85 -11.98 1.21
CA GLN A 196 10.95 -12.69 2.14
C GLN A 196 11.65 -13.16 3.42
N ALA A 197 12.77 -13.89 3.30
CA ALA A 197 13.44 -14.46 4.45
C ALA A 197 13.95 -13.40 5.43
N PRO A 198 14.69 -12.35 5.02
CA PRO A 198 15.15 -11.32 5.95
C PRO A 198 14.00 -10.48 6.52
N PHE A 199 12.91 -10.30 5.78
CA PHE A 199 11.73 -9.61 6.30
C PHE A 199 11.00 -10.46 7.34
N ARG A 200 10.85 -11.77 7.10
CA ARG A 200 10.28 -12.72 8.07
C ARG A 200 11.09 -12.77 9.36
N GLU A 201 12.41 -12.84 9.27
CA GLU A 201 13.28 -12.80 10.46
C GLU A 201 13.09 -11.52 11.29
N ALA A 202 12.87 -10.38 10.65
CA ALA A 202 12.57 -9.14 11.36
C ALA A 202 11.19 -9.18 12.01
N LEU A 203 10.17 -9.67 11.32
CA LEU A 203 8.82 -9.86 11.86
C LEU A 203 8.80 -10.81 13.08
N ASP A 204 9.65 -11.84 13.08
CA ASP A 204 9.72 -12.80 14.19
C ASP A 204 10.32 -12.18 15.48
N ARG A 205 11.06 -11.06 15.36
CA ARG A 205 11.65 -10.33 16.50
C ARG A 205 10.73 -9.26 17.08
N VAL A 206 9.70 -8.87 16.36
CA VAL A 206 8.77 -7.83 16.79
C VAL A 206 7.64 -8.43 17.61
N ALA A 207 7.27 -7.76 18.71
CA ALA A 207 6.09 -8.11 19.47
C ALA A 207 4.81 -7.80 18.66
N VAL A 208 3.89 -8.76 18.62
CA VAL A 208 2.57 -8.60 18.01
C VAL A 208 1.52 -8.68 19.09
N SER A 209 0.69 -7.65 19.18
CA SER A 209 -0.44 -7.57 20.11
C SER A 209 -1.77 -7.86 19.39
N GLU A 210 -2.82 -8.07 20.15
CA GLU A 210 -4.17 -8.10 19.63
C GLU A 210 -4.54 -6.72 19.09
N ALA A 211 -5.03 -6.66 17.85
CA ALA A 211 -5.47 -5.42 17.24
C ALA A 211 -6.78 -4.92 17.87
N ALA A 212 -6.85 -3.64 18.23
CA ALA A 212 -8.06 -3.03 18.77
C ALA A 212 -9.19 -2.92 17.73
N VAL A 213 -8.84 -2.88 16.44
CA VAL A 213 -9.75 -2.83 15.29
C VAL A 213 -9.35 -3.93 14.32
N THR A 214 -10.33 -4.61 13.73
CA THR A 214 -10.08 -5.64 12.70
C THR A 214 -9.26 -5.04 11.55
N VAL A 215 -8.15 -5.69 11.16
CA VAL A 215 -7.34 -5.28 10.01
C VAL A 215 -7.45 -6.31 8.90
N PHE A 216 -7.80 -5.87 7.69
CA PHE A 216 -7.87 -6.71 6.50
C PHE A 216 -6.53 -6.83 5.80
N SER A 217 -6.16 -8.04 5.41
CA SER A 217 -4.99 -8.34 4.60
C SER A 217 -5.30 -8.13 3.10
N GLY A 218 -4.46 -7.38 2.41
CA GLY A 218 -4.55 -7.20 0.97
C GLY A 218 -4.15 -8.46 0.17
N LEU A 219 -3.45 -9.40 0.81
CA LEU A 219 -3.10 -10.68 0.21
C LEU A 219 -4.27 -11.66 0.17
N THR A 220 -5.00 -11.79 1.28
CA THR A 220 -6.11 -12.75 1.44
C THR A 220 -7.47 -12.12 1.18
N ALA A 221 -7.57 -10.78 1.21
CA ALA A 221 -8.82 -10.00 1.19
C ALA A 221 -9.77 -10.37 2.34
N GLN A 222 -9.22 -10.82 3.46
CA GLN A 222 -9.90 -11.22 4.70
C GLN A 222 -9.19 -10.59 5.90
N PRO A 223 -9.79 -10.55 7.10
CA PRO A 223 -9.07 -10.21 8.32
C PRO A 223 -7.79 -11.03 8.46
N PHE A 224 -6.71 -10.40 8.94
CA PHE A 224 -5.45 -11.11 9.23
C PHE A 224 -5.68 -12.28 10.19
N VAL A 225 -5.10 -13.44 9.85
CA VAL A 225 -5.08 -14.64 10.71
C VAL A 225 -3.67 -14.92 11.19
N ASP A 226 -2.70 -14.99 10.29
CA ASP A 226 -1.26 -15.07 10.60
C ASP A 226 -0.54 -13.86 10.00
N LEU A 227 -0.44 -12.81 10.79
CA LEU A 227 0.17 -11.55 10.40
C LEU A 227 1.58 -11.74 9.82
N ARG A 228 2.40 -12.58 10.44
CA ARG A 228 3.79 -12.77 10.02
C ARG A 228 3.89 -13.51 8.67
N ASP A 229 3.10 -14.57 8.50
CA ASP A 229 3.04 -15.31 7.24
C ASP A 229 2.47 -14.44 6.12
N GLU A 230 1.33 -13.79 6.37
CA GLU A 230 0.64 -13.01 5.35
C GLU A 230 1.47 -11.80 4.88
N LEU A 231 2.07 -11.02 5.79
CA LEU A 231 2.96 -9.91 5.44
C LEU A 231 4.22 -10.38 4.66
N THR A 232 4.76 -11.55 5.02
CA THR A 232 5.91 -12.13 4.31
C THR A 232 5.52 -12.52 2.88
N ARG A 233 4.39 -13.21 2.72
CA ARG A 233 3.89 -13.65 1.41
C ARG A 233 3.41 -12.50 0.54
N ALA A 234 2.92 -11.43 1.14
CA ALA A 234 2.49 -10.22 0.44
C ALA A 234 3.60 -9.56 -0.38
N LEU A 235 4.88 -9.79 -0.04
CA LEU A 235 6.00 -9.29 -0.84
C LEU A 235 6.03 -9.86 -2.27
N THR A 236 5.61 -11.12 -2.45
CA THR A 236 5.61 -11.83 -3.73
C THR A 236 4.21 -12.09 -4.28
N GLY A 237 3.18 -11.91 -3.47
CA GLY A 237 1.78 -12.13 -3.82
C GLY A 237 1.08 -10.85 -4.26
N PRO A 238 -0.04 -10.99 -5.01
CA PRO A 238 -0.80 -9.86 -5.52
C PRO A 238 -1.53 -9.11 -4.38
N VAL A 239 -1.66 -7.80 -4.54
CA VAL A 239 -2.58 -6.98 -3.73
C VAL A 239 -3.99 -7.12 -4.31
N ARG A 240 -4.87 -7.81 -3.59
CA ARG A 240 -6.27 -8.06 -3.97
C ARG A 240 -7.18 -6.93 -3.50
N TRP A 241 -6.83 -5.69 -3.87
CA TRP A 241 -7.49 -4.50 -3.32
C TRP A 241 -8.98 -4.43 -3.62
N ARG A 242 -9.39 -4.79 -4.84
CA ARG A 242 -10.80 -4.84 -5.21
C ARG A 242 -11.60 -5.77 -4.30
N GLU A 243 -11.08 -6.96 -4.04
CA GLU A 243 -11.72 -7.93 -3.16
C GLU A 243 -11.68 -7.47 -1.69
N THR A 244 -10.59 -6.80 -1.27
CA THR A 244 -10.50 -6.19 0.07
C THR A 244 -11.58 -5.14 0.28
N MET A 245 -11.86 -4.26 -0.71
CA MET A 245 -12.94 -3.28 -0.60
C MET A 245 -14.32 -3.94 -0.50
N LEU A 246 -14.57 -4.97 -1.28
CA LEU A 246 -15.81 -5.75 -1.20
C LEU A 246 -15.92 -6.50 0.15
N GLY A 247 -14.82 -7.04 0.66
CA GLY A 247 -14.74 -7.68 1.97
C GLY A 247 -15.06 -6.71 3.11
N LEU A 248 -14.52 -5.49 3.07
CA LEU A 248 -14.83 -4.44 4.05
C LEU A 248 -16.31 -4.05 4.01
N ALA A 249 -16.89 -3.87 2.82
CA ALA A 249 -18.31 -3.58 2.68
C ALA A 249 -19.18 -4.72 3.24
N ALA A 250 -18.83 -5.98 2.95
CA ALA A 250 -19.52 -7.15 3.52
C ALA A 250 -19.33 -7.27 5.04
N HIS A 251 -18.24 -6.71 5.60
CA HIS A 251 -17.96 -6.64 7.03
C HIS A 251 -18.70 -5.49 7.74
N GLY A 252 -19.45 -4.68 7.00
CA GLY A 252 -20.30 -3.61 7.53
C GLY A 252 -19.78 -2.19 7.27
N ALA A 253 -18.76 -2.01 6.42
CA ALA A 253 -18.32 -0.67 6.06
C ALA A 253 -19.28 -0.02 5.04
N GLU A 254 -19.88 1.08 5.44
CA GLU A 254 -20.73 1.94 4.61
C GLU A 254 -20.00 3.21 4.16
N ARG A 255 -19.02 3.63 4.95
CA ARG A 255 -18.18 4.80 4.75
C ARG A 255 -16.71 4.39 4.75
N PHE A 256 -15.92 4.97 3.86
CA PHE A 256 -14.48 4.71 3.74
C PHE A 256 -13.71 6.01 3.91
N VAL A 257 -12.75 6.01 4.83
CA VAL A 257 -11.93 7.16 5.18
C VAL A 257 -10.51 6.91 4.69
N ASP A 258 -10.09 7.62 3.64
CA ASP A 258 -8.72 7.57 3.11
C ASP A 258 -7.84 8.55 3.89
N VAL A 259 -6.85 8.04 4.65
CA VAL A 259 -5.88 8.86 5.38
C VAL A 259 -4.69 9.27 4.51
N GLY A 260 -4.66 8.83 3.26
CA GLY A 260 -3.60 9.18 2.32
C GLY A 260 -3.76 10.58 1.73
N PRO A 261 -2.65 11.20 1.33
CA PRO A 261 -2.69 12.35 0.45
C PRO A 261 -3.25 11.94 -0.93
N ASP A 262 -3.72 12.93 -1.71
CA ASP A 262 -4.18 12.77 -3.11
C ASP A 262 -5.44 11.93 -3.32
N GLN A 263 -6.15 11.49 -2.28
CA GLN A 263 -7.43 10.78 -2.37
C GLN A 263 -7.38 9.52 -3.27
N VAL A 264 -6.24 8.84 -3.31
CA VAL A 264 -6.03 7.71 -4.24
C VAL A 264 -6.95 6.55 -3.90
N LEU A 265 -7.04 6.18 -2.60
CA LEU A 265 -7.86 5.07 -2.18
C LEU A 265 -9.36 5.42 -2.20
N ALA A 266 -9.73 6.65 -1.87
CA ALA A 266 -11.11 7.11 -1.97
C ALA A 266 -11.66 6.99 -3.41
N ARG A 267 -10.84 7.34 -4.42
CA ARG A 267 -11.19 7.13 -5.84
C ARG A 267 -11.32 5.65 -6.22
N LEU A 268 -10.55 4.75 -5.60
CA LEU A 268 -10.68 3.32 -5.82
C LEU A 268 -11.94 2.77 -5.16
N VAL A 269 -12.30 3.25 -3.96
CA VAL A 269 -13.56 2.85 -3.29
C VAL A 269 -14.76 3.13 -4.20
N ALA A 270 -14.87 4.33 -4.74
CA ALA A 270 -15.98 4.73 -5.62
C ALA A 270 -16.15 3.82 -6.86
N ARG A 271 -15.09 3.09 -7.24
CA ARG A 271 -15.11 2.13 -8.36
C ARG A 271 -15.37 0.70 -7.92
N ASN A 272 -15.13 0.38 -6.66
CA ASN A 272 -15.21 -0.98 -6.13
C ASN A 272 -16.54 -1.25 -5.41
N VAL A 273 -17.08 -0.24 -4.72
CA VAL A 273 -18.26 -0.40 -3.86
C VAL A 273 -19.32 0.60 -4.29
N GLU A 274 -20.36 0.11 -4.93
CA GLU A 274 -21.45 0.95 -5.41
C GLU A 274 -22.19 1.60 -4.23
N GLY A 275 -22.41 2.91 -4.30
CA GLY A 275 -23.11 3.68 -3.28
C GLY A 275 -22.33 3.97 -2.00
N ALA A 276 -21.10 3.47 -1.86
CA ALA A 276 -20.30 3.75 -0.68
C ALA A 276 -19.86 5.23 -0.61
N ALA A 277 -19.93 5.80 0.60
CA ALA A 277 -19.35 7.11 0.87
C ALA A 277 -17.83 6.99 1.03
N ALA A 278 -17.08 7.65 0.16
CA ALA A 278 -15.62 7.73 0.26
C ALA A 278 -15.20 9.16 0.59
N VAL A 279 -14.43 9.34 1.66
CA VAL A 279 -13.98 10.64 2.15
C VAL A 279 -12.47 10.56 2.32
N ALA A 280 -11.75 11.58 1.83
CA ALA A 280 -10.35 11.76 2.13
C ALA A 280 -10.17 12.84 3.19
N LEU A 281 -9.15 12.69 4.05
CA LEU A 281 -8.69 13.79 4.87
C LEU A 281 -8.12 14.86 3.94
N GLU A 282 -8.87 15.96 3.74
CA GLU A 282 -8.34 17.12 3.04
C GLU A 282 -7.14 17.65 3.82
N GLU A 283 -6.04 17.92 3.14
CA GLU A 283 -4.95 18.70 3.70
C GLU A 283 -5.46 20.14 3.91
N HIS A 284 -6.05 20.41 5.06
CA HIS A 284 -6.30 21.78 5.53
C HIS A 284 -4.96 22.45 5.91
N TYR A 285 -4.05 22.53 4.94
CA TYR A 285 -2.98 23.49 5.04
C TYR A 285 -3.58 24.86 4.66
N VAL A 286 -4.10 25.52 5.68
CA VAL A 286 -4.27 26.97 5.62
C VAL A 286 -2.84 27.52 5.56
N GLY A 287 -2.37 27.79 4.36
CA GLY A 287 -1.21 28.63 4.15
C GLY A 287 -1.52 29.96 4.80
N GLY A 288 -0.91 30.20 5.95
CA GLY A 288 -0.92 31.51 6.57
C GLY A 288 -0.35 32.48 5.56
N ALA A 289 -1.15 33.49 5.21
CA ALA A 289 -0.75 34.68 4.47
C ALA A 289 0.21 35.52 5.31
#